data_aa44fd201d1697cb1766e3120ac79f11
#
_entry.id   aa44fd201d1697cb1766e3120ac79f11
#
_cell.length_a   1.000
_cell.length_b   1.000
_cell.length_c   1.000
_cell.angle_alpha   90.00
_cell.angle_beta   90.00
_cell.angle_gamma   90.00
#
_symmetry.space_group_name_H-M   'P 1'
#
loop_
_entity.id
_entity.type
_entity.pdbx_description
1 polymer ?
#
loop_
_entity_poly.entity_id
_entity_poly.type
_entity_poly.pdbx_seq_one_letter_code
_entity_poly.pdbx_strand_id
1 'polypeptide(L)'
;MRTIAIFGCGWLGFPLAQQLVQAGFRIKGSTTTPSKIPQLTKAGVAGFLLELNSHSALGDWTGFLADAEVLVVAIPPQLRGANPENFVAKMQLLLENVRLSACKKVLFISSTSVYPDQNQLAVESDTSGFDSQLVLAENLFLSADFCQATVIRFGGLIGPERHPVRFLAGRTQLENPEAPVNLIHQEDCLAILQKCIQLSFENEVYNAVAPHHPTRVNYYQEKARALQLPLPEFDFGKASVGKTVSSEKLQTVMGYTFLKPSL
;
A
#
# COMPACT_ATOMS: atom_id res chain seq x y z
N MET A 1 -17.38 -17.44 -11.29
CA MET A 1 -17.17 -16.26 -10.40
C MET A 1 -15.72 -16.30 -9.98
N ARG A 2 -14.95 -15.24 -10.26
CA ARG A 2 -13.51 -15.18 -9.91
C ARG A 2 -13.34 -15.07 -8.39
N THR A 3 -12.37 -15.80 -7.84
CA THR A 3 -12.05 -15.75 -6.41
C THR A 3 -10.78 -14.92 -6.20
N ILE A 4 -10.84 -13.98 -5.25
CA ILE A 4 -9.72 -13.11 -4.89
C ILE A 4 -9.42 -13.29 -3.41
N ALA A 5 -8.17 -13.57 -3.09
CA ALA A 5 -7.67 -13.62 -1.72
C ALA A 5 -7.04 -12.27 -1.34
N ILE A 6 -7.43 -11.70 -0.22
CA ILE A 6 -6.88 -10.44 0.31
C ILE A 6 -6.17 -10.75 1.62
N PHE A 7 -4.84 -10.76 1.58
CA PHE A 7 -4.02 -10.95 2.77
C PHE A 7 -3.83 -9.60 3.47
N GLY A 8 -4.59 -9.41 4.56
CA GLY A 8 -4.63 -8.19 5.35
C GLY A 8 -5.88 -7.33 5.15
N CYS A 9 -7.03 -7.76 5.71
CA CYS A 9 -8.27 -6.97 5.73
C CYS A 9 -8.23 -5.87 6.81
N GLY A 10 -7.26 -4.94 6.66
CA GLY A 10 -7.11 -3.72 7.47
C GLY A 10 -7.81 -2.52 6.84
N TRP A 11 -7.25 -1.31 7.09
CA TRP A 11 -7.80 -0.03 6.65
C TRP A 11 -8.00 0.08 5.12
N LEU A 12 -7.14 -0.57 4.32
CA LEU A 12 -7.27 -0.59 2.85
C LEU A 12 -7.90 -1.90 2.35
N GLY A 13 -7.46 -3.05 2.89
CA GLY A 13 -7.92 -4.36 2.40
C GLY A 13 -9.38 -4.66 2.70
N PHE A 14 -9.94 -4.18 3.82
CA PHE A 14 -11.36 -4.43 4.14
C PHE A 14 -12.32 -3.64 3.23
N PRO A 15 -12.17 -2.32 3.01
CA PRO A 15 -12.97 -1.61 2.03
C PRO A 15 -12.83 -2.17 0.60
N LEU A 16 -11.61 -2.59 0.20
CA LEU A 16 -11.41 -3.27 -1.08
C LEU A 16 -12.24 -4.56 -1.16
N ALA A 17 -12.21 -5.37 -0.11
CA ALA A 17 -13.00 -6.61 -0.05
C ALA A 17 -14.49 -6.33 -0.23
N GLN A 18 -15.03 -5.31 0.44
CA GLN A 18 -16.45 -4.93 0.35
C GLN A 18 -16.83 -4.51 -1.08
N GLN A 19 -16.01 -3.66 -1.73
CA GLN A 19 -16.28 -3.22 -3.09
C GLN A 19 -16.20 -4.37 -4.10
N LEU A 20 -15.26 -5.30 -3.93
CA LEU A 20 -15.12 -6.47 -4.79
C LEU A 20 -16.29 -7.46 -4.61
N VAL A 21 -16.81 -7.64 -3.38
CA VAL A 21 -18.04 -8.42 -3.15
C VAL A 21 -19.22 -7.79 -3.89
N GLN A 22 -19.39 -6.45 -3.80
CA GLN A 22 -20.44 -5.73 -4.53
C GLN A 22 -20.28 -5.85 -6.05
N ALA A 23 -19.04 -5.94 -6.55
CA ALA A 23 -18.73 -6.16 -7.97
C ALA A 23 -18.88 -7.64 -8.40
N GLY A 24 -19.35 -8.53 -7.54
CA GLY A 24 -19.67 -9.92 -7.86
C GLY A 24 -18.49 -10.89 -7.78
N PHE A 25 -17.38 -10.53 -7.13
CA PHE A 25 -16.27 -11.46 -6.87
C PHE A 25 -16.52 -12.29 -5.62
N ARG A 26 -15.94 -13.50 -5.58
CA ARG A 26 -15.83 -14.28 -4.35
C ARG A 26 -14.57 -13.85 -3.61
N ILE A 27 -14.71 -13.39 -2.37
CA ILE A 27 -13.59 -12.83 -1.62
C ILE A 27 -13.26 -13.69 -0.40
N LYS A 28 -11.98 -14.03 -0.27
CA LYS A 28 -11.37 -14.59 0.92
C LYS A 28 -10.51 -13.50 1.56
N GLY A 29 -10.77 -13.19 2.83
CA GLY A 29 -10.08 -12.11 3.51
C GLY A 29 -9.39 -12.59 4.78
N SER A 30 -8.13 -12.19 5.01
CA SER A 30 -7.42 -12.57 6.22
C SER A 30 -7.39 -11.47 7.27
N THR A 31 -7.33 -11.89 8.52
CA THR A 31 -7.06 -11.05 9.70
C THR A 31 -6.26 -11.84 10.73
N THR A 32 -5.46 -11.13 11.55
CA THR A 32 -4.80 -11.71 12.74
C THR A 32 -5.67 -11.58 14.00
N THR A 33 -6.83 -10.91 13.91
CA THR A 33 -7.70 -10.59 15.05
C THR A 33 -8.98 -11.42 14.98
N PRO A 34 -9.18 -12.43 15.86
CA PRO A 34 -10.34 -13.33 15.82
C PRO A 34 -11.68 -12.59 15.84
N SER A 35 -11.79 -11.51 16.62
CA SER A 35 -13.04 -10.72 16.76
C SER A 35 -13.46 -9.99 15.47
N LYS A 36 -12.59 -9.91 14.44
CA LYS A 36 -12.93 -9.35 13.13
C LYS A 36 -13.55 -10.36 12.15
N ILE A 37 -13.47 -11.65 12.43
CA ILE A 37 -14.05 -12.69 11.54
C ILE A 37 -15.56 -12.47 11.32
N PRO A 38 -16.40 -12.22 12.36
CA PRO A 38 -17.82 -11.94 12.14
C PRO A 38 -18.07 -10.71 11.25
N GLN A 39 -17.23 -9.68 11.33
CA GLN A 39 -17.33 -8.49 10.49
C GLN A 39 -17.06 -8.82 9.02
N LEU A 40 -16.03 -9.64 8.73
CA LEU A 40 -15.74 -10.12 7.38
C LEU A 40 -16.91 -10.92 6.82
N THR A 41 -17.43 -11.88 7.58
CA THR A 41 -18.57 -12.72 7.17
C THR A 41 -19.82 -11.87 6.88
N LYS A 42 -20.13 -10.88 7.73
CA LYS A 42 -21.26 -9.95 7.51
C LYS A 42 -21.11 -9.14 6.23
N ALA A 43 -19.88 -8.86 5.81
CA ALA A 43 -19.58 -8.17 4.55
C ALA A 43 -19.56 -9.09 3.32
N GLY A 44 -19.91 -10.38 3.45
CA GLY A 44 -19.86 -11.37 2.36
C GLY A 44 -18.46 -11.89 2.04
N VAL A 45 -17.52 -11.69 2.95
CA VAL A 45 -16.11 -12.12 2.80
C VAL A 45 -15.89 -13.42 3.59
N ALA A 46 -15.36 -14.46 2.97
CA ALA A 46 -14.89 -15.64 3.69
C ALA A 46 -13.66 -15.29 4.54
N GLY A 47 -13.86 -15.23 5.86
CA GLY A 47 -12.84 -14.79 6.80
C GLY A 47 -11.88 -15.89 7.20
N PHE A 48 -10.57 -15.60 7.16
CA PHE A 48 -9.49 -16.50 7.56
C PHE A 48 -8.65 -15.85 8.67
N LEU A 49 -8.43 -16.62 9.75
CA LEU A 49 -7.48 -16.22 10.78
C LEU A 49 -6.10 -16.72 10.36
N LEU A 50 -5.25 -15.79 9.90
CA LEU A 50 -3.90 -16.10 9.43
C LEU A 50 -2.89 -15.23 10.15
N GLU A 51 -1.81 -15.83 10.58
CA GLU A 51 -0.66 -15.13 11.12
C GLU A 51 0.58 -15.48 10.29
N LEU A 52 1.32 -14.46 9.88
CA LEU A 52 2.57 -14.60 9.15
C LEU A 52 3.62 -13.70 9.79
N ASN A 53 4.74 -14.29 10.16
CA ASN A 53 5.93 -13.59 10.62
C ASN A 53 7.16 -14.08 9.85
N SER A 54 8.37 -13.65 10.24
CA SER A 54 9.61 -14.06 9.55
C SER A 54 10.00 -15.53 9.71
N HIS A 55 9.29 -16.30 10.55
CA HIS A 55 9.65 -17.68 10.91
C HIS A 55 8.52 -18.68 10.74
N SER A 56 7.28 -18.23 10.69
CA SER A 56 6.11 -19.11 10.63
C SER A 56 4.94 -18.52 9.88
N ALA A 57 4.16 -19.40 9.27
CA ALA A 57 2.88 -19.11 8.63
C ALA A 57 1.81 -20.00 9.30
N LEU A 58 1.00 -19.40 10.18
CA LEU A 58 -0.02 -20.11 10.95
C LEU A 58 -1.42 -19.86 10.38
N GLY A 59 -2.29 -20.88 10.51
CA GLY A 59 -3.66 -20.86 10.01
C GLY A 59 -3.85 -21.67 8.74
N ASP A 60 -5.05 -21.63 8.17
CA ASP A 60 -5.42 -22.40 6.97
C ASP A 60 -5.03 -21.65 5.69
N TRP A 61 -3.74 -21.66 5.35
CA TRP A 61 -3.21 -21.07 4.12
C TRP A 61 -3.69 -21.81 2.88
N THR A 62 -3.84 -23.13 2.95
CA THR A 62 -4.34 -23.94 1.84
C THR A 62 -5.77 -23.54 1.49
N GLY A 63 -6.67 -23.49 2.48
CA GLY A 63 -8.04 -23.05 2.28
C GLY A 63 -8.14 -21.58 1.83
N PHE A 64 -7.27 -20.70 2.36
CA PHE A 64 -7.24 -19.30 1.98
C PHE A 64 -6.87 -19.08 0.49
N LEU A 65 -5.87 -19.81 -0.01
CA LEU A 65 -5.39 -19.72 -1.39
C LEU A 65 -6.10 -20.68 -2.36
N ALA A 66 -6.93 -21.61 -1.87
CA ALA A 66 -7.69 -22.49 -2.74
C ALA A 66 -8.58 -21.70 -3.70
N ASP A 67 -8.56 -22.06 -4.98
CA ASP A 67 -9.32 -21.42 -6.06
C ASP A 67 -9.09 -19.90 -6.22
N ALA A 68 -8.11 -19.31 -5.52
CA ALA A 68 -7.76 -17.91 -5.67
C ALA A 68 -7.05 -17.66 -7.00
N GLU A 69 -7.63 -16.83 -7.84
CA GLU A 69 -6.99 -16.39 -9.09
C GLU A 69 -6.00 -15.24 -8.85
N VAL A 70 -6.29 -14.39 -7.86
CA VAL A 70 -5.47 -13.23 -7.49
C VAL A 70 -5.27 -13.22 -5.99
N LEU A 71 -4.04 -13.02 -5.55
CA LEU A 71 -3.70 -12.66 -4.18
C LEU A 71 -3.37 -11.16 -4.10
N VAL A 72 -4.11 -10.42 -3.28
CA VAL A 72 -3.75 -9.04 -2.91
C VAL A 72 -3.01 -9.06 -1.58
N VAL A 73 -1.77 -8.58 -1.55
CA VAL A 73 -0.95 -8.48 -0.34
C VAL A 73 -1.06 -7.06 0.20
N ALA A 74 -1.86 -6.88 1.27
CA ALA A 74 -2.24 -5.58 1.83
C ALA A 74 -1.81 -5.42 3.30
N ILE A 75 -0.67 -5.98 3.67
CA ILE A 75 -0.11 -5.89 5.03
C ILE A 75 1.00 -4.84 5.12
N PRO A 76 1.11 -4.12 6.25
CA PRO A 76 2.19 -3.15 6.45
C PRO A 76 3.53 -3.87 6.68
N PRO A 77 4.66 -3.31 6.22
CA PRO A 77 5.97 -3.94 6.36
C PRO A 77 6.56 -3.90 7.78
N GLN A 78 6.00 -3.11 8.70
CA GLN A 78 6.42 -2.98 10.11
C GLN A 78 7.95 -2.80 10.30
N LEU A 79 8.57 -1.98 9.44
CA LEU A 79 10.04 -1.76 9.44
C LEU A 79 10.51 -0.77 10.52
N ARG A 80 9.59 -0.15 11.26
CA ARG A 80 9.87 0.85 12.28
C ARG A 80 9.33 0.39 13.64
N GLY A 81 10.02 0.76 14.72
CA GLY A 81 9.64 0.41 16.08
C GLY A 81 10.76 -0.31 16.83
N ALA A 82 10.47 -0.72 18.05
CA ALA A 82 11.45 -1.40 18.92
C ALA A 82 11.87 -2.79 18.42
N ASN A 83 10.99 -3.47 17.66
CA ASN A 83 11.25 -4.79 17.09
C ASN A 83 10.87 -4.76 15.59
N PRO A 84 11.76 -4.26 14.72
CA PRO A 84 11.50 -4.27 13.28
C PRO A 84 11.44 -5.72 12.78
N GLU A 85 10.43 -6.03 11.99
CA GLU A 85 10.25 -7.37 11.42
C GLU A 85 11.18 -7.57 10.21
N ASN A 86 11.71 -8.79 10.02
CA ASN A 86 12.36 -9.15 8.78
C ASN A 86 11.28 -9.37 7.70
N PHE A 87 10.95 -8.30 7.00
CA PHE A 87 9.86 -8.29 6.02
C PHE A 87 10.18 -9.16 4.79
N VAL A 88 11.45 -9.24 4.41
CA VAL A 88 11.89 -10.10 3.29
C VAL A 88 11.62 -11.57 3.61
N ALA A 89 12.07 -12.05 4.78
CA ALA A 89 11.82 -13.43 5.20
C ALA A 89 10.31 -13.75 5.30
N LYS A 90 9.52 -12.79 5.79
CA LYS A 90 8.06 -12.91 5.83
C LYS A 90 7.46 -13.05 4.42
N MET A 91 7.93 -12.29 3.44
CA MET A 91 7.44 -12.38 2.05
C MET A 91 7.93 -13.65 1.36
N GLN A 92 9.11 -14.18 1.71
CA GLN A 92 9.57 -15.49 1.25
C GLN A 92 8.62 -16.62 1.67
N LEU A 93 8.25 -16.65 2.96
CA LEU A 93 7.27 -17.62 3.47
C LEU A 93 5.88 -17.47 2.82
N LEU A 94 5.46 -16.24 2.51
CA LEU A 94 4.23 -16.01 1.75
C LEU A 94 4.33 -16.63 0.35
N LEU A 95 5.43 -16.39 -0.36
CA LEU A 95 5.65 -16.92 -1.71
C LEU A 95 5.73 -18.44 -1.74
N GLU A 96 6.26 -19.09 -0.70
CA GLU A 96 6.21 -20.56 -0.57
C GLU A 96 4.77 -21.08 -0.55
N ASN A 97 3.87 -20.43 0.21
CA ASN A 97 2.45 -20.79 0.22
C ASN A 97 1.78 -20.51 -1.13
N VAL A 98 2.13 -19.42 -1.82
CA VAL A 98 1.62 -19.13 -3.16
C VAL A 98 2.10 -20.18 -4.17
N ARG A 99 3.36 -20.59 -4.12
CA ARG A 99 3.93 -21.62 -4.98
C ARG A 99 3.18 -22.97 -4.87
N LEU A 100 2.74 -23.31 -3.67
CA LEU A 100 1.98 -24.55 -3.39
C LEU A 100 0.50 -24.44 -3.77
N SER A 101 0.04 -23.28 -4.24
CA SER A 101 -1.35 -23.02 -4.61
C SER A 101 -1.55 -22.90 -6.13
N ALA A 102 -2.82 -22.80 -6.53
CA ALA A 102 -3.19 -22.50 -7.92
C ALA A 102 -3.11 -21.01 -8.25
N CYS A 103 -2.84 -20.14 -7.27
CA CYS A 103 -2.77 -18.68 -7.46
C CYS A 103 -1.57 -18.31 -8.32
N LYS A 104 -1.83 -17.63 -9.44
CA LYS A 104 -0.81 -17.23 -10.42
C LYS A 104 -0.65 -15.72 -10.58
N LYS A 105 -1.40 -14.93 -9.83
CA LYS A 105 -1.41 -13.47 -9.94
C LYS A 105 -1.32 -12.85 -8.56
N VAL A 106 -0.31 -12.00 -8.34
CA VAL A 106 -0.09 -11.32 -7.07
C VAL A 106 -0.14 -9.81 -7.28
N LEU A 107 -0.98 -9.11 -6.52
CA LEU A 107 -1.01 -7.66 -6.43
C LEU A 107 -0.36 -7.26 -5.11
N PHE A 108 0.88 -6.79 -5.17
CA PHE A 108 1.67 -6.43 -4.00
C PHE A 108 1.58 -4.93 -3.71
N ILE A 109 1.05 -4.59 -2.55
CA ILE A 109 0.98 -3.20 -2.10
C ILE A 109 2.29 -2.82 -1.43
N SER A 110 3.01 -1.93 -2.08
CA SER A 110 4.28 -1.36 -1.64
C SER A 110 4.13 0.13 -1.28
N SER A 111 5.23 0.83 -1.15
CA SER A 111 5.27 2.23 -0.74
C SER A 111 6.35 3.01 -1.48
N THR A 112 6.11 4.30 -1.72
CA THR A 112 7.11 5.24 -2.24
C THR A 112 8.28 5.50 -1.27
N SER A 113 8.25 4.91 -0.07
CA SER A 113 9.40 4.92 0.86
C SER A 113 10.60 4.10 0.37
N VAL A 114 10.47 3.35 -0.74
CA VAL A 114 11.57 2.72 -1.45
C VAL A 114 12.57 3.72 -2.02
N TYR A 115 12.13 4.94 -2.32
CA TYR A 115 12.99 6.00 -2.85
C TYR A 115 13.64 6.82 -1.74
N PRO A 116 14.92 7.19 -1.86
CA PRO A 116 15.56 8.12 -0.95
C PRO A 116 15.03 9.55 -1.15
N ASP A 117 15.23 10.40 -0.16
CA ASP A 117 14.96 11.83 -0.24
C ASP A 117 16.24 12.54 -0.70
N GLN A 118 16.33 12.91 -2.00
CA GLN A 118 17.50 13.51 -2.64
C GLN A 118 17.11 14.70 -3.55
N ASN A 119 15.94 15.30 -3.30
CA ASN A 119 15.35 16.39 -4.09
C ASN A 119 15.17 16.07 -5.59
N GLN A 120 14.95 14.78 -5.91
CA GLN A 120 14.75 14.29 -7.25
C GLN A 120 13.25 14.12 -7.59
N LEU A 121 12.99 13.99 -8.89
CA LEU A 121 11.76 13.39 -9.40
C LEU A 121 11.99 11.87 -9.46
N ALA A 122 11.31 11.11 -8.60
CA ALA A 122 11.44 9.66 -8.53
C ALA A 122 10.45 8.97 -9.47
N VAL A 123 10.94 8.06 -10.29
CA VAL A 123 10.19 7.19 -11.19
C VAL A 123 10.39 5.71 -10.83
N GLU A 124 9.62 4.80 -11.41
CA GLU A 124 9.61 3.38 -11.03
C GLU A 124 10.98 2.69 -11.17
N SER A 125 11.81 3.12 -12.11
CA SER A 125 13.17 2.57 -12.34
C SER A 125 14.21 2.98 -11.28
N ASP A 126 13.94 3.98 -10.46
CA ASP A 126 14.93 4.61 -9.57
C ASP A 126 15.18 3.84 -8.26
N THR A 127 14.90 2.56 -8.22
CA THR A 127 15.16 1.70 -7.05
C THR A 127 16.45 0.91 -7.14
N SER A 128 17.17 1.05 -8.24
CA SER A 128 18.45 0.36 -8.44
C SER A 128 19.50 0.83 -7.42
N GLY A 129 20.04 -0.11 -6.65
CA GLY A 129 21.10 0.16 -5.66
C GLY A 129 20.60 0.41 -4.24
N PHE A 130 19.31 0.26 -3.95
CA PHE A 130 18.79 0.37 -2.60
C PHE A 130 18.45 -1.01 -2.00
N ASP A 131 19.19 -1.40 -0.97
CA ASP A 131 18.95 -2.63 -0.19
C ASP A 131 17.89 -2.42 0.91
N SER A 132 16.80 -1.71 0.59
CA SER A 132 15.69 -1.64 1.54
C SER A 132 14.92 -2.95 1.55
N GLN A 133 14.47 -3.39 2.74
CA GLN A 133 13.65 -4.60 2.87
C GLN A 133 12.42 -4.58 1.96
N LEU A 134 11.89 -3.40 1.65
CA LEU A 134 10.74 -3.26 0.79
C LEU A 134 11.10 -3.50 -0.68
N VAL A 135 12.23 -2.94 -1.16
CA VAL A 135 12.74 -3.22 -2.52
C VAL A 135 13.06 -4.69 -2.69
N LEU A 136 13.72 -5.30 -1.71
CA LEU A 136 14.03 -6.73 -1.74
C LEU A 136 12.75 -7.58 -1.79
N ALA A 137 11.71 -7.20 -1.03
CA ALA A 137 10.42 -7.88 -1.07
C ALA A 137 9.72 -7.73 -2.43
N GLU A 138 9.73 -6.53 -3.04
CA GLU A 138 9.21 -6.32 -4.39
C GLU A 138 9.91 -7.24 -5.40
N ASN A 139 11.24 -7.31 -5.35
CA ASN A 139 12.03 -8.15 -6.24
C ASN A 139 11.73 -9.64 -6.10
N LEU A 140 11.42 -10.14 -4.88
CA LEU A 140 10.98 -11.51 -4.69
C LEU A 140 9.72 -11.85 -5.51
N PHE A 141 8.74 -10.95 -5.52
CA PHE A 141 7.50 -11.15 -6.28
C PHE A 141 7.72 -11.01 -7.78
N LEU A 142 8.48 -9.98 -8.21
CA LEU A 142 8.74 -9.70 -9.63
C LEU A 142 9.60 -10.77 -10.32
N SER A 143 10.48 -11.44 -9.56
CA SER A 143 11.36 -12.51 -10.07
C SER A 143 10.79 -13.92 -9.93
N ALA A 144 9.62 -14.07 -9.30
CA ALA A 144 9.00 -15.39 -9.13
C ALA A 144 8.56 -15.98 -10.48
N ASP A 145 9.05 -17.16 -10.83
CA ASP A 145 8.79 -17.84 -12.10
C ASP A 145 7.43 -18.56 -12.16
N PHE A 146 6.76 -18.69 -11.03
CA PHE A 146 5.49 -19.43 -10.89
C PHE A 146 4.25 -18.53 -10.80
N CYS A 147 4.41 -17.22 -10.69
CA CYS A 147 3.32 -16.24 -10.67
C CYS A 147 3.73 -14.92 -11.35
N GLN A 148 2.74 -14.16 -11.78
CA GLN A 148 2.93 -12.79 -12.27
C GLN A 148 2.60 -11.80 -11.15
N ALA A 149 3.42 -10.77 -10.96
CA ALA A 149 3.25 -9.79 -9.91
C ALA A 149 3.06 -8.38 -10.47
N THR A 150 2.05 -7.66 -9.97
CA THR A 150 1.96 -6.21 -10.14
C THR A 150 2.24 -5.55 -8.80
N VAL A 151 3.19 -4.65 -8.76
CA VAL A 151 3.57 -3.88 -7.56
C VAL A 151 3.01 -2.48 -7.65
N ILE A 152 2.29 -2.04 -6.62
CA ILE A 152 1.80 -0.67 -6.51
C ILE A 152 2.49 0.02 -5.33
N ARG A 153 3.31 1.03 -5.62
CA ARG A 153 3.99 1.87 -4.63
C ARG A 153 3.10 3.05 -4.28
N PHE A 154 2.30 2.90 -3.24
CA PHE A 154 1.47 4.01 -2.77
C PHE A 154 2.29 5.09 -2.06
N GLY A 155 1.90 6.35 -2.27
CA GLY A 155 2.29 7.47 -1.43
C GLY A 155 1.73 7.35 -0.01
N GLY A 156 1.91 8.39 0.81
CA GLY A 156 1.31 8.44 2.13
C GLY A 156 -0.21 8.33 2.05
N LEU A 157 -0.79 7.31 2.69
CA LEU A 157 -2.22 7.02 2.61
C LEU A 157 -3.03 8.00 3.45
N ILE A 158 -4.01 8.67 2.83
CA ILE A 158 -4.99 9.53 3.49
C ILE A 158 -6.42 9.09 3.16
N GLY A 159 -7.37 9.48 3.99
CA GLY A 159 -8.79 9.18 3.80
C GLY A 159 -9.57 9.29 5.11
N PRO A 160 -10.76 8.67 5.20
CA PRO A 160 -11.60 8.72 6.39
C PRO A 160 -10.80 8.36 7.66
N GLU A 161 -10.84 9.25 8.65
CA GLU A 161 -10.17 9.11 9.95
C GLU A 161 -8.63 8.95 9.92
N ARG A 162 -8.02 8.99 8.73
CA ARG A 162 -6.59 8.85 8.55
C ARG A 162 -6.02 10.04 7.79
N HIS A 163 -5.42 10.97 8.54
CA HIS A 163 -4.71 12.10 7.95
C HIS A 163 -3.49 12.47 8.80
N PRO A 164 -2.28 12.61 8.18
CA PRO A 164 -1.03 12.88 8.91
C PRO A 164 -1.08 14.18 9.73
N VAL A 165 -1.85 15.18 9.31
CA VAL A 165 -1.99 16.46 10.02
C VAL A 165 -2.40 16.27 11.49
N ARG A 166 -3.18 15.26 11.83
CA ARG A 166 -3.60 14.97 13.22
C ARG A 166 -2.42 14.65 14.13
N PHE A 167 -1.37 14.04 13.59
CA PHE A 167 -0.13 13.73 14.31
C PHE A 167 0.85 14.91 14.33
N LEU A 168 0.68 15.89 13.45
CA LEU A 168 1.53 17.07 13.35
C LEU A 168 0.95 18.28 14.06
N ALA A 169 -0.33 18.26 14.38
CA ALA A 169 -1.05 19.37 15.01
C ALA A 169 -0.36 19.81 16.30
N GLY A 170 -0.03 21.11 16.39
CA GLY A 170 0.63 21.74 17.54
C GLY A 170 2.10 21.34 17.75
N ARG A 171 2.69 20.53 16.88
CA ARG A 171 4.13 20.23 16.94
C ARG A 171 4.94 21.39 16.39
N THR A 172 6.10 21.62 17.00
CA THR A 172 7.05 22.65 16.61
C THR A 172 8.33 22.03 16.05
N GLN A 173 9.19 22.83 15.43
CA GLN A 173 10.49 22.42 14.89
C GLN A 173 10.40 21.27 13.88
N LEU A 174 9.33 21.23 13.07
CA LEU A 174 9.19 20.23 12.02
C LEU A 174 10.16 20.49 10.89
N GLU A 175 10.92 19.49 10.51
CA GLU A 175 11.92 19.60 9.44
C GLU A 175 11.29 19.58 8.04
N ASN A 176 12.08 20.03 7.06
CA ASN A 176 11.78 19.98 5.63
C ASN A 176 10.47 20.71 5.24
N PRO A 177 10.29 22.02 5.57
CA PRO A 177 9.09 22.79 5.25
C PRO A 177 8.75 22.79 3.77
N GLU A 178 9.76 22.94 2.90
CA GLU A 178 9.59 23.05 1.45
C GLU A 178 9.58 21.70 0.70
N ALA A 179 9.78 20.60 1.39
CA ALA A 179 9.74 19.29 0.76
C ALA A 179 8.33 19.00 0.19
N PRO A 180 8.22 18.40 -1.00
CA PRO A 180 6.93 18.08 -1.61
C PRO A 180 6.20 16.98 -0.84
N VAL A 181 4.89 17.11 -0.77
CA VAL A 181 4.01 16.09 -0.20
C VAL A 181 3.68 15.04 -1.26
N ASN A 182 3.85 13.76 -0.90
CA ASN A 182 3.50 12.62 -1.75
C ASN A 182 2.42 11.78 -1.06
N LEU A 183 1.17 12.12 -1.26
CA LEU A 183 0.02 11.46 -0.64
C LEU A 183 -0.92 10.89 -1.69
N ILE A 184 -1.79 9.97 -1.26
CA ILE A 184 -2.87 9.45 -2.09
C ILE A 184 -4.10 9.17 -1.23
N HIS A 185 -5.28 9.50 -1.76
CA HIS A 185 -6.54 9.25 -1.07
C HIS A 185 -6.99 7.79 -1.19
N GLN A 186 -7.66 7.27 -0.15
CA GLN A 186 -8.16 5.90 -0.11
C GLN A 186 -9.03 5.54 -1.32
N GLU A 187 -9.87 6.47 -1.79
CA GLU A 187 -10.72 6.24 -2.97
C GLU A 187 -9.88 5.91 -4.22
N ASP A 188 -8.79 6.65 -4.44
CA ASP A 188 -7.86 6.36 -5.53
C ASP A 188 -7.15 5.02 -5.32
N CYS A 189 -6.71 4.73 -4.10
CA CYS A 189 -6.09 3.43 -3.81
C CYS A 189 -7.02 2.27 -4.17
N LEU A 190 -8.29 2.35 -3.77
CA LEU A 190 -9.29 1.31 -4.04
C LEU A 190 -9.58 1.18 -5.53
N ALA A 191 -9.74 2.30 -6.24
CA ALA A 191 -10.00 2.32 -7.68
C ALA A 191 -8.81 1.74 -8.48
N ILE A 192 -7.56 2.10 -8.11
CA ILE A 192 -6.34 1.57 -8.72
C ILE A 192 -6.26 0.05 -8.52
N LEU A 193 -6.45 -0.43 -7.29
CA LEU A 193 -6.40 -1.86 -6.99
C LEU A 193 -7.47 -2.65 -7.75
N GLN A 194 -8.70 -2.13 -7.85
CA GLN A 194 -9.75 -2.75 -8.66
C GLN A 194 -9.38 -2.79 -10.14
N LYS A 195 -8.83 -1.71 -10.68
CA LYS A 195 -8.37 -1.65 -12.06
C LYS A 195 -7.26 -2.67 -12.33
N CYS A 196 -6.28 -2.81 -11.43
CA CYS A 196 -5.24 -3.84 -11.52
C CYS A 196 -5.84 -5.25 -11.56
N ILE A 197 -6.84 -5.55 -10.72
CA ILE A 197 -7.50 -6.87 -10.66
C ILE A 197 -8.25 -7.18 -11.98
N GLN A 198 -8.75 -6.17 -12.68
CA GLN A 198 -9.48 -6.32 -13.94
C GLN A 198 -8.57 -6.44 -15.16
N LEU A 199 -7.38 -5.85 -15.10
CA LEU A 199 -6.41 -5.88 -16.21
C LEU A 199 -5.61 -7.19 -16.25
N SER A 200 -4.86 -7.35 -17.33
CA SER A 200 -3.82 -8.39 -17.41
C SER A 200 -2.73 -8.10 -16.39
N PHE A 201 -2.30 -9.14 -15.67
CA PHE A 201 -1.13 -9.03 -14.80
C PHE A 201 0.13 -9.18 -15.63
N GLU A 202 1.05 -8.28 -15.40
CA GLU A 202 2.41 -8.30 -15.95
C GLU A 202 3.36 -8.05 -14.77
N ASN A 203 4.63 -8.45 -14.90
CA ASN A 203 5.63 -8.18 -13.89
C ASN A 203 6.04 -6.69 -13.95
N GLU A 204 5.17 -5.84 -13.41
CA GLU A 204 5.22 -4.39 -13.54
C GLU A 204 5.11 -3.68 -12.19
N VAL A 205 5.74 -2.51 -12.13
CA VAL A 205 5.69 -1.61 -10.97
C VAL A 205 5.03 -0.31 -11.38
N TYR A 206 4.16 0.21 -10.52
CA TYR A 206 3.52 1.51 -10.68
C TYR A 206 3.63 2.34 -9.40
N ASN A 207 4.03 3.59 -9.55
CA ASN A 207 3.85 4.59 -8.50
C ASN A 207 2.41 5.10 -8.49
N ALA A 208 1.87 5.28 -7.31
CA ALA A 208 0.52 5.79 -7.13
C ALA A 208 0.50 6.89 -6.05
N VAL A 209 0.61 8.11 -6.53
CA VAL A 209 0.62 9.37 -5.75
C VAL A 209 -0.26 10.37 -6.47
N ALA A 210 -1.05 11.15 -5.74
CA ALA A 210 -1.81 12.24 -6.35
C ALA A 210 -0.87 13.23 -7.06
N PRO A 211 -1.22 13.72 -8.27
CA PRO A 211 -0.29 14.49 -9.10
C PRO A 211 0.04 15.89 -8.58
N HIS A 212 -0.71 16.38 -7.60
CA HIS A 212 -0.43 17.66 -6.95
C HIS A 212 0.49 17.46 -5.75
N HIS A 213 1.64 18.13 -5.74
CA HIS A 213 2.69 18.01 -4.73
C HIS A 213 2.95 19.36 -4.03
N PRO A 214 2.05 19.84 -3.15
CA PRO A 214 2.29 21.06 -2.40
C PRO A 214 3.46 20.89 -1.42
N THR A 215 4.05 22.00 -0.97
CA THR A 215 5.05 21.93 0.09
C THR A 215 4.43 21.45 1.41
N ARG A 216 5.23 20.81 2.26
CA ARG A 216 4.77 20.31 3.56
C ARG A 216 4.17 21.41 4.42
N VAL A 217 4.82 22.58 4.48
CA VAL A 217 4.32 23.70 5.29
C VAL A 217 2.95 24.15 4.80
N ASN A 218 2.79 24.40 3.50
CA ASN A 218 1.54 24.87 2.93
C ASN A 218 0.41 23.86 3.16
N TYR A 219 0.66 22.61 2.78
CA TYR A 219 -0.33 21.55 2.89
C TYR A 219 -0.79 21.31 4.34
N TYR A 220 0.14 21.08 5.27
CA TYR A 220 -0.24 20.72 6.63
C TYR A 220 -0.83 21.88 7.42
N GLN A 221 -0.40 23.12 7.16
CA GLN A 221 -1.03 24.29 7.79
C GLN A 221 -2.44 24.54 7.23
N GLU A 222 -2.64 24.40 5.91
CA GLU A 222 -3.97 24.51 5.31
C GLU A 222 -4.93 23.44 5.89
N LYS A 223 -4.51 22.18 5.92
CA LYS A 223 -5.33 21.08 6.48
C LYS A 223 -5.58 21.22 7.98
N ALA A 224 -4.60 21.74 8.75
CA ALA A 224 -4.81 22.02 10.16
C ALA A 224 -5.87 23.12 10.36
N ARG A 225 -5.83 24.22 9.58
CA ARG A 225 -6.88 25.25 9.61
C ARG A 225 -8.25 24.70 9.24
N ALA A 226 -8.34 23.92 8.15
CA ALA A 226 -9.59 23.32 7.70
C ALA A 226 -10.22 22.37 8.73
N LEU A 227 -9.40 21.68 9.53
CA LEU A 227 -9.83 20.77 10.57
C LEU A 227 -9.89 21.41 11.97
N GLN A 228 -9.68 22.73 12.08
CA GLN A 228 -9.65 23.48 13.33
C GLN A 228 -8.66 22.89 14.36
N LEU A 229 -7.50 22.43 13.89
CA LEU A 229 -6.44 21.89 14.70
C LEU A 229 -5.35 22.93 14.95
N PRO A 230 -4.57 22.83 16.04
CA PRO A 230 -3.39 23.66 16.25
C PRO A 230 -2.44 23.57 15.07
N LEU A 231 -1.90 24.73 14.62
CA LEU A 231 -1.01 24.73 13.45
C LEU A 231 0.31 24.04 13.77
N PRO A 232 0.82 23.23 12.86
CA PRO A 232 2.20 22.75 12.94
C PRO A 232 3.17 23.89 12.58
N GLU A 233 4.28 23.97 13.33
CA GLU A 233 5.34 24.95 13.12
C GLU A 233 6.57 24.27 12.53
N PHE A 234 7.11 24.86 11.47
CA PHE A 234 8.24 24.31 10.74
C PHE A 234 9.52 25.08 10.99
N ASP A 235 10.65 24.36 10.98
CA ASP A 235 11.99 24.93 11.05
C ASP A 235 12.51 25.24 9.64
N PHE A 236 12.80 26.51 9.36
CA PHE A 236 13.39 26.98 8.12
C PHE A 236 14.92 27.17 8.20
N GLY A 237 15.53 26.83 9.32
CA GLY A 237 16.97 27.02 9.55
C GLY A 237 17.87 26.10 8.69
N LYS A 238 17.29 25.06 8.05
CA LYS A 238 18.00 24.12 7.18
C LYS A 238 17.33 23.99 5.84
N ALA A 239 18.11 23.69 4.79
CA ALA A 239 17.57 23.35 3.49
C ALA A 239 16.67 22.11 3.57
N SER A 240 15.52 22.17 2.92
CA SER A 240 14.60 21.04 2.86
C SER A 240 15.13 19.94 1.95
N VAL A 241 14.97 18.71 2.39
CA VAL A 241 15.29 17.50 1.63
C VAL A 241 14.01 16.66 1.48
N GLY A 242 13.71 16.22 0.27
CA GLY A 242 12.54 15.43 -0.04
C GLY A 242 12.65 14.76 -1.41
N LYS A 243 11.53 14.39 -1.98
CA LYS A 243 11.41 13.86 -3.35
C LYS A 243 10.03 14.19 -3.89
N THR A 244 9.90 14.33 -5.19
CA THR A 244 8.61 14.29 -5.89
C THR A 244 8.49 12.92 -6.56
N VAL A 245 7.38 12.22 -6.37
CA VAL A 245 7.17 10.90 -6.98
C VAL A 245 6.21 11.02 -8.15
N SER A 246 6.67 10.63 -9.36
CA SER A 246 5.84 10.63 -10.56
C SER A 246 4.90 9.43 -10.58
N SER A 247 3.64 9.68 -10.92
CA SER A 247 2.64 8.64 -11.26
C SER A 247 2.29 8.66 -12.76
N GLU A 248 3.17 9.19 -13.60
CA GLU A 248 2.93 9.31 -15.04
C GLU A 248 2.70 7.94 -15.70
N LYS A 249 3.48 6.93 -15.32
CA LYS A 249 3.30 5.56 -15.82
C LYS A 249 1.91 5.00 -15.49
N LEU A 250 1.42 5.23 -14.28
CA LEU A 250 0.08 4.82 -13.88
C LEU A 250 -1.00 5.48 -14.74
N GLN A 251 -0.83 6.76 -15.09
CA GLN A 251 -1.77 7.51 -15.92
C GLN A 251 -1.70 7.10 -17.39
N THR A 252 -0.50 6.96 -17.95
CA THR A 252 -0.29 6.72 -19.40
C THR A 252 -0.42 5.25 -19.78
N VAL A 253 0.18 4.33 -19.03
CA VAL A 253 0.20 2.90 -19.34
C VAL A 253 -1.06 2.21 -18.81
N MET A 254 -1.41 2.44 -17.54
CA MET A 254 -2.61 1.85 -16.96
C MET A 254 -3.89 2.63 -17.35
N GLY A 255 -3.76 3.86 -17.88
CA GLY A 255 -4.89 4.72 -18.23
C GLY A 255 -5.72 5.11 -17.00
N TYR A 256 -5.06 5.42 -15.86
CA TYR A 256 -5.74 5.80 -14.63
C TYR A 256 -5.90 7.33 -14.54
N THR A 257 -7.12 7.79 -14.26
CA THR A 257 -7.39 9.20 -13.94
C THR A 257 -7.71 9.31 -12.46
N PHE A 258 -6.96 10.15 -11.75
CA PHE A 258 -7.16 10.34 -10.31
C PHE A 258 -8.53 10.94 -9.98
N LEU A 259 -9.21 10.36 -9.00
CA LEU A 259 -10.48 10.85 -8.46
C LEU A 259 -10.25 12.05 -7.53
N LYS A 260 -9.11 12.07 -6.85
CA LYS A 260 -8.65 13.14 -5.94
C LYS A 260 -7.28 13.64 -6.37
N PRO A 261 -7.19 14.37 -7.50
CA PRO A 261 -5.90 14.85 -8.03
C PRO A 261 -5.26 15.94 -7.16
N SER A 262 -6.08 16.70 -6.45
CA SER A 262 -5.65 17.70 -5.46
C SER A 262 -5.97 17.20 -4.06
N LEU A 263 -5.01 17.29 -3.17
CA LEU A 263 -5.07 16.75 -1.82
C LEU A 263 -5.70 17.75 -0.82
#